data_fba462f10351aaa36fc9217ffbf78c55
#
_entry.id   fba462f10351aaa36fc9217ffbf78c55
#
_cell.length_a   1.000
_cell.length_b   1.000
_cell.length_c   1.000
_cell.angle_alpha   90.00
_cell.angle_beta   90.00
_cell.angle_gamma   90.00
#
_symmetry.space_group_name_H-M   'P 1'
#
loop_
_entity.id
_entity.type
_entity.pdbx_description
1 polymer ?
#
loop_
_entity_poly.entity_id
_entity_poly.type
_entity_poly.pdbx_seq_one_letter_code
_entity_poly.pdbx_strand_id
1 'polypeptide(L)'
;VIETGILLRGQGVAVATAAHLLDRAGFAFSREPGLRRPVPVIMLSDPALALLRDVFGDASLFADRPRIEQRVVKWGSAEALAMPHGAVVVSEDDLANVLDLFPRGNTLDGGLHIQQSNDFNADFAIHAMPAFPQGETLRFGTRLSATARVTLKADALAHTCWIEAVDAGWLFLIPDGFGQAWLLAVGGDPQTLAQDAPLIGPLIETLEPTGGQFDTSPRMLAQLAGDSWLACGTSAIAFDPICGDGTAQAAREGILAAAVIGALARGEEPGLLATHYHSLLLASLRRHLQLSLPFYANGGAGRWWHEQYAAAREGYERTTTLLAKLPEPRFALHGFDLVRRDQAA
;
A
#
# COMPACT_ATOMS: atom_id res chain seq x y z
N VAL A 1 -9.54 6.21 29.61
CA VAL A 1 -10.70 5.51 29.02
C VAL A 1 -11.17 6.40 27.89
N ILE A 2 -11.09 5.92 26.64
CA ILE A 2 -11.66 6.63 25.49
C ILE A 2 -13.18 6.40 25.58
N GLU A 3 -13.89 7.33 26.22
CA GLU A 3 -15.36 7.35 26.23
C GLU A 3 -15.94 8.06 24.99
N THR A 4 -15.10 8.55 24.11
CA THR A 4 -15.39 9.52 23.07
C THR A 4 -14.94 9.01 21.71
N GLY A 5 -15.59 9.51 20.67
CA GLY A 5 -15.56 8.91 19.34
C GLY A 5 -14.21 8.91 18.65
N ILE A 6 -14.01 7.91 17.82
CA ILE A 6 -12.88 7.81 16.89
C ILE A 6 -13.34 8.35 15.53
N LEU A 7 -12.52 9.18 14.88
CA LEU A 7 -12.76 9.66 13.51
C LEU A 7 -11.81 8.97 12.52
N LEU A 8 -12.36 8.31 11.52
CA LEU A 8 -11.61 7.73 10.41
C LEU A 8 -11.73 8.65 9.20
N ARG A 9 -10.63 9.29 8.79
CA ARG A 9 -10.60 10.26 7.68
C ARG A 9 -9.90 9.67 6.46
N GLY A 10 -10.61 9.62 5.34
CA GLY A 10 -10.13 9.09 4.07
C GLY A 10 -10.68 7.71 3.77
N GLN A 11 -10.04 7.04 2.81
CA GLN A 11 -10.45 5.73 2.30
C GLN A 11 -9.25 4.89 1.89
N GLY A 12 -9.50 3.63 1.54
CA GLY A 12 -8.50 2.66 1.12
C GLY A 12 -8.28 1.55 2.14
N VAL A 13 -7.41 0.60 1.80
CA VAL A 13 -7.22 -0.65 2.56
C VAL A 13 -6.82 -0.40 4.01
N ALA A 14 -5.96 0.59 4.29
CA ALA A 14 -5.54 0.87 5.67
C ALA A 14 -6.72 1.30 6.56
N VAL A 15 -7.56 2.23 6.08
CA VAL A 15 -8.75 2.69 6.83
C VAL A 15 -9.79 1.60 6.98
N ALA A 16 -10.02 0.81 5.91
CA ALA A 16 -10.98 -0.30 5.98
C ALA A 16 -10.56 -1.38 6.97
N THR A 17 -9.27 -1.73 6.95
CA THR A 17 -8.70 -2.68 7.92
C THR A 17 -8.84 -2.16 9.35
N ALA A 18 -8.50 -0.88 9.59
CA ALA A 18 -8.67 -0.27 10.91
C ALA A 18 -10.15 -0.26 11.33
N ALA A 19 -11.05 0.18 10.45
CA ALA A 19 -12.49 0.22 10.71
C ALA A 19 -13.05 -1.17 11.07
N HIS A 20 -12.69 -2.20 10.28
CA HIS A 20 -13.14 -3.57 10.54
C HIS A 20 -12.68 -4.09 11.90
N LEU A 21 -11.41 -3.86 12.25
CA LEU A 21 -10.87 -4.32 13.54
C LEU A 21 -11.42 -3.53 14.72
N LEU A 22 -11.66 -2.22 14.56
CA LEU A 22 -12.30 -1.39 15.58
C LEU A 22 -13.75 -1.79 15.81
N ASP A 23 -14.54 -2.04 14.77
CA ASP A 23 -15.90 -2.53 14.84
C ASP A 23 -15.96 -3.87 15.57
N ARG A 24 -15.10 -4.81 15.17
CA ARG A 24 -14.97 -6.13 15.79
C ARG A 24 -14.58 -6.06 17.27
N ALA A 25 -13.83 -5.04 17.67
CA ALA A 25 -13.45 -4.78 19.06
C ALA A 25 -14.50 -3.97 19.83
N GLY A 26 -15.63 -3.60 19.21
CA GLY A 26 -16.73 -2.86 19.82
C GLY A 26 -16.49 -1.36 19.98
N PHE A 27 -15.55 -0.76 19.25
CA PHE A 27 -15.33 0.67 19.28
C PHE A 27 -16.31 1.42 18.36
N ALA A 28 -16.93 2.47 18.88
CA ALA A 28 -17.72 3.40 18.07
C ALA A 28 -16.78 4.35 17.29
N PHE A 29 -17.07 4.56 16.00
CA PHE A 29 -16.33 5.50 15.17
C PHE A 29 -17.22 6.15 14.12
N SER A 30 -16.82 7.34 13.67
CA SER A 30 -17.39 8.01 12.50
C SER A 30 -16.41 7.96 11.32
N ARG A 31 -16.93 8.12 10.09
CA ARG A 31 -16.12 8.13 8.86
C ARG A 31 -16.32 9.46 8.12
N GLU A 32 -15.20 10.04 7.71
CA GLU A 32 -15.12 11.15 6.75
C GLU A 32 -14.46 10.61 5.48
N PRO A 33 -15.25 10.26 4.43
CA PRO A 33 -14.69 9.67 3.22
C PRO A 33 -13.85 10.70 2.45
N GLY A 34 -12.78 10.23 1.80
CA GLY A 34 -12.01 11.02 0.85
C GLY A 34 -12.40 10.73 -0.59
N LEU A 35 -11.96 11.58 -1.50
CA LEU A 35 -12.08 11.34 -2.93
C LEU A 35 -10.71 11.03 -3.50
N ARG A 36 -10.54 9.84 -4.09
CA ARG A 36 -9.37 9.47 -4.87
C ARG A 36 -9.77 8.61 -6.06
N ARG A 37 -8.97 8.61 -7.10
CA ARG A 37 -9.18 7.70 -8.22
C ARG A 37 -8.89 6.26 -7.77
N PRO A 38 -9.77 5.30 -8.08
CA PRO A 38 -9.52 3.91 -7.75
C PRO A 38 -8.34 3.36 -8.57
N VAL A 39 -7.59 2.44 -7.97
CA VAL A 39 -6.53 1.70 -8.66
C VAL A 39 -7.17 0.63 -9.53
N PRO A 40 -6.93 0.64 -10.85
CA PRO A 40 -7.66 -0.24 -11.78
C PRO A 40 -7.26 -1.71 -11.64
N VAL A 41 -6.06 -1.99 -11.19
CA VAL A 41 -5.54 -3.35 -11.00
C VAL A 41 -4.65 -3.42 -9.77
N ILE A 42 -4.86 -4.47 -9.00
CA ILE A 42 -4.07 -4.81 -7.82
C ILE A 42 -3.76 -6.30 -7.92
N MET A 43 -2.49 -6.64 -7.87
CA MET A 43 -2.05 -8.03 -7.77
C MET A 43 -1.76 -8.35 -6.30
N LEU A 44 -2.60 -9.19 -5.70
CA LEU A 44 -2.46 -9.67 -4.33
C LEU A 44 -1.67 -10.96 -4.33
N SER A 45 -0.43 -10.94 -3.88
CA SER A 45 0.36 -12.15 -3.66
C SER A 45 -0.33 -13.09 -2.65
N ASP A 46 -0.06 -14.39 -2.71
CA ASP A 46 -0.66 -15.36 -1.77
C ASP A 46 -0.45 -14.95 -0.30
N PRO A 47 0.72 -14.42 0.14
CA PRO A 47 0.85 -13.89 1.50
C PRO A 47 -0.01 -12.66 1.79
N ALA A 48 -0.17 -11.74 0.81
CA ALA A 48 -1.03 -10.57 0.96
C ALA A 48 -2.51 -10.98 1.07
N LEU A 49 -2.94 -11.92 0.24
CA LEU A 49 -4.29 -12.48 0.28
C LEU A 49 -4.56 -13.22 1.59
N ALA A 50 -3.59 -14.02 2.08
CA ALA A 50 -3.72 -14.70 3.37
C ALA A 50 -3.89 -13.70 4.53
N LEU A 51 -3.14 -12.59 4.53
CA LEU A 51 -3.30 -11.53 5.52
C LEU A 51 -4.70 -10.92 5.48
N LEU A 52 -5.23 -10.59 4.30
CA LEU A 52 -6.57 -10.04 4.17
C LEU A 52 -7.64 -11.05 4.63
N ARG A 53 -7.50 -12.32 4.26
CA ARG A 53 -8.40 -13.39 4.71
C ARG A 53 -8.44 -13.54 6.23
N ASP A 54 -7.28 -13.43 6.88
CA ASP A 54 -7.17 -13.48 8.34
C ASP A 54 -7.82 -12.25 9.00
N VAL A 55 -7.52 -11.06 8.50
CA VAL A 55 -8.09 -9.81 9.02
C VAL A 55 -9.62 -9.81 8.94
N PHE A 56 -10.16 -10.14 7.75
CA PHE A 56 -11.61 -10.06 7.50
C PHE A 56 -12.37 -11.35 7.86
N GLY A 57 -11.67 -12.40 8.28
CA GLY A 57 -12.26 -13.66 8.71
C GLY A 57 -12.95 -14.43 7.58
N ASP A 58 -12.56 -14.20 6.31
CA ASP A 58 -13.14 -14.85 5.12
C ASP A 58 -12.08 -15.61 4.33
N ALA A 59 -12.03 -16.92 4.52
CA ALA A 59 -11.10 -17.81 3.80
C ALA A 59 -11.39 -17.90 2.29
N SER A 60 -12.60 -17.53 1.85
CA SER A 60 -13.03 -17.56 0.45
C SER A 60 -12.78 -16.24 -0.29
N LEU A 61 -12.31 -15.21 0.40
CA LEU A 61 -12.07 -13.89 -0.14
C LEU A 61 -11.26 -13.99 -1.45
N PHE A 62 -11.84 -13.48 -2.56
CA PHE A 62 -11.27 -13.48 -3.91
C PHE A 62 -10.90 -14.89 -4.47
N ALA A 63 -11.59 -15.95 -4.05
CA ALA A 63 -11.35 -17.30 -4.56
C ALA A 63 -11.74 -17.47 -6.04
N ASP A 64 -12.64 -16.65 -6.53
CA ASP A 64 -13.17 -16.65 -7.91
C ASP A 64 -12.42 -15.72 -8.86
N ARG A 65 -11.39 -15.01 -8.38
CA ARG A 65 -10.67 -14.01 -9.18
C ARG A 65 -9.58 -14.63 -10.04
N PRO A 66 -9.21 -13.99 -11.18
CA PRO A 66 -8.11 -14.44 -12.03
C PRO A 66 -6.82 -14.65 -11.24
N ARG A 67 -6.13 -15.77 -11.48
CA ARG A 67 -4.88 -16.11 -10.81
C ARG A 67 -3.69 -15.91 -11.71
N ILE A 68 -2.63 -15.40 -11.11
CA ILE A 68 -1.27 -15.46 -11.62
C ILE A 68 -0.57 -16.64 -10.95
N GLU A 69 0.09 -17.47 -11.74
CA GLU A 69 0.82 -18.67 -11.28
C GLU A 69 2.33 -18.54 -11.52
N GLN A 70 2.70 -17.65 -12.45
CA GLN A 70 4.08 -17.43 -12.86
C GLN A 70 4.39 -15.94 -12.99
N ARG A 71 5.62 -15.60 -12.68
CA ARG A 71 6.21 -14.29 -12.94
C ARG A 71 7.47 -14.45 -13.80
N VAL A 72 7.56 -13.68 -14.88
CA VAL A 72 8.75 -13.59 -15.71
C VAL A 72 9.42 -12.24 -15.47
N VAL A 73 10.69 -12.25 -15.13
CA VAL A 73 11.46 -11.04 -14.82
C VAL A 73 12.67 -10.96 -15.72
N LYS A 74 12.83 -9.83 -16.40
CA LYS A 74 14.07 -9.45 -17.09
C LYS A 74 14.59 -8.16 -16.46
N TRP A 75 15.76 -8.22 -15.83
CA TRP A 75 16.28 -7.12 -15.05
C TRP A 75 17.73 -6.84 -15.36
N GLY A 76 18.00 -5.63 -15.87
CA GLY A 76 19.32 -5.22 -16.33
C GLY A 76 19.83 -6.09 -17.48
N SER A 77 21.08 -6.53 -17.39
CA SER A 77 21.72 -7.38 -18.39
C SER A 77 21.41 -8.88 -18.24
N ALA A 78 20.66 -9.27 -17.20
CA ALA A 78 20.32 -10.67 -16.96
C ALA A 78 19.32 -11.18 -18.01
N GLU A 79 19.39 -12.48 -18.32
CA GLU A 79 18.37 -13.13 -19.12
C GLU A 79 17.04 -13.20 -18.38
N ALA A 80 15.94 -13.33 -19.14
CA ALA A 80 14.63 -13.44 -18.57
C ALA A 80 14.49 -14.72 -17.74
N LEU A 81 14.06 -14.58 -16.50
CA LEU A 81 13.87 -15.69 -15.56
C LEU A 81 12.37 -15.85 -15.24
N ALA A 82 11.85 -17.05 -15.51
CA ALA A 82 10.52 -17.44 -15.10
C ALA A 82 10.58 -18.12 -13.74
N MET A 83 9.67 -17.71 -12.83
CA MET A 83 9.59 -18.29 -11.48
C MET A 83 8.12 -18.45 -11.05
N PRO A 84 7.81 -19.45 -10.21
CA PRO A 84 6.49 -19.59 -9.60
C PRO A 84 6.11 -18.32 -8.82
N HIS A 85 4.86 -17.86 -8.98
CA HIS A 85 4.35 -16.70 -8.27
C HIS A 85 2.84 -16.80 -8.11
N GLY A 86 2.37 -17.18 -6.93
CA GLY A 86 0.94 -17.24 -6.61
C GLY A 86 0.41 -15.85 -6.27
N ALA A 87 -0.58 -15.39 -7.04
CA ALA A 87 -1.31 -14.15 -6.77
C ALA A 87 -2.73 -14.19 -7.35
N VAL A 88 -3.62 -13.34 -6.86
CA VAL A 88 -4.92 -13.05 -7.50
C VAL A 88 -4.93 -11.60 -8.01
N VAL A 89 -5.67 -11.37 -9.08
CA VAL A 89 -5.82 -10.05 -9.69
C VAL A 89 -7.21 -9.51 -9.37
N VAL A 90 -7.24 -8.34 -8.75
CA VAL A 90 -8.47 -7.63 -8.36
C VAL A 90 -8.37 -6.17 -8.75
N SER A 91 -9.50 -5.47 -8.79
CA SER A 91 -9.55 -4.01 -8.85
C SER A 91 -9.70 -3.42 -7.45
N GLU A 92 -9.52 -2.11 -7.31
CA GLU A 92 -9.87 -1.45 -6.05
C GLU A 92 -11.38 -1.45 -5.80
N ASP A 93 -12.19 -1.45 -6.86
CA ASP A 93 -13.64 -1.59 -6.74
C ASP A 93 -14.02 -2.97 -6.18
N ASP A 94 -13.31 -4.04 -6.56
CA ASP A 94 -13.48 -5.36 -5.95
C ASP A 94 -13.15 -5.33 -4.46
N LEU A 95 -12.02 -4.71 -4.09
CA LEU A 95 -11.66 -4.52 -2.69
C LEU A 95 -12.71 -3.67 -1.96
N ALA A 96 -13.16 -2.58 -2.58
CA ALA A 96 -14.15 -1.69 -1.99
C ALA A 96 -15.47 -2.38 -1.68
N ASN A 97 -15.93 -3.22 -2.61
CA ASN A 97 -17.19 -3.95 -2.46
C ASN A 97 -17.15 -5.00 -1.35
N VAL A 98 -15.99 -5.66 -1.17
CA VAL A 98 -15.85 -6.75 -0.19
C VAL A 98 -15.41 -6.24 1.17
N LEU A 99 -14.52 -5.23 1.22
CA LEU A 99 -13.96 -4.71 2.46
C LEU A 99 -14.73 -3.49 3.02
N ASP A 100 -15.87 -3.15 2.42
CA ASP A 100 -16.64 -1.94 2.76
C ASP A 100 -15.77 -0.66 2.81
N LEU A 101 -14.90 -0.53 1.80
CA LEU A 101 -13.98 0.62 1.68
C LEU A 101 -14.74 1.94 1.48
N PHE A 102 -15.93 1.87 0.87
CA PHE A 102 -16.79 3.01 0.62
C PHE A 102 -18.09 2.81 1.41
N PRO A 103 -18.49 3.74 2.28
CA PRO A 103 -19.82 3.69 2.84
C PRO A 103 -20.83 3.72 1.70
N ARG A 104 -21.63 2.68 1.55
CA ARG A 104 -22.75 2.68 0.59
C ARG A 104 -23.61 3.88 0.94
N GLY A 105 -23.71 4.84 0.01
CA GLY A 105 -24.53 6.03 0.20
C GLY A 105 -25.92 5.61 0.68
N ASN A 106 -26.47 6.33 1.68
CA ASN A 106 -27.77 6.10 2.29
C ASN A 106 -28.82 5.67 1.27
N THR A 107 -29.07 4.37 1.12
CA THR A 107 -30.39 3.87 0.83
C THR A 107 -31.10 3.82 2.17
N LEU A 108 -32.11 4.67 2.30
CA LEU A 108 -33.02 4.75 3.44
C LEU A 108 -33.77 3.41 3.56
N ASP A 109 -33.19 2.39 4.21
CA ASP A 109 -33.92 1.30 4.86
C ASP A 109 -32.92 0.44 5.65
N GLY A 110 -33.04 0.53 6.98
CA GLY A 110 -32.56 -0.49 7.91
C GLY A 110 -31.14 -0.33 8.47
N GLY A 111 -30.93 0.56 9.40
CA GLY A 111 -30.14 0.28 10.58
C GLY A 111 -28.60 0.28 10.49
N LEU A 112 -27.97 1.37 10.14
CA LEU A 112 -26.67 1.82 10.67
C LEU A 112 -26.68 3.35 10.58
N HIS A 113 -26.74 4.01 11.72
CA HIS A 113 -26.69 5.46 11.80
C HIS A 113 -25.27 5.93 11.44
N ILE A 114 -25.03 6.24 10.16
CA ILE A 114 -23.96 7.17 9.80
C ILE A 114 -24.49 8.55 10.11
N GLN A 115 -24.29 9.01 11.34
CA GLN A 115 -24.52 10.41 11.67
C GLN A 115 -23.44 11.24 10.94
N GLN A 116 -23.84 11.89 9.84
CA GLN A 116 -23.20 13.12 9.39
C GLN A 116 -23.60 14.21 10.42
N SER A 117 -23.00 14.18 11.60
CA SER A 117 -23.13 15.27 12.55
C SER A 117 -21.87 16.13 12.45
N ASN A 118 -22.04 17.38 12.08
CA ASN A 118 -21.02 18.44 12.19
C ASN A 118 -20.57 18.69 13.66
N ASP A 119 -21.09 17.95 14.62
CA ASP A 119 -20.85 18.11 16.05
C ASP A 119 -20.19 16.89 16.72
N PHE A 120 -19.60 15.94 15.94
CA PHE A 120 -18.89 14.82 16.52
C PHE A 120 -17.51 15.28 17.02
N ASN A 121 -17.40 15.50 18.32
CA ASN A 121 -16.14 15.81 18.98
C ASN A 121 -15.33 14.52 19.11
N ALA A 122 -14.50 14.21 18.12
CA ALA A 122 -13.64 13.04 18.15
C ALA A 122 -12.40 13.33 19.01
N ASP A 123 -12.15 12.50 20.00
CA ASP A 123 -10.92 12.62 20.81
C ASP A 123 -9.70 12.02 20.11
N PHE A 124 -9.93 11.15 19.14
CA PHE A 124 -8.85 10.51 18.40
C PHE A 124 -9.19 10.39 16.91
N ALA A 125 -8.22 10.65 16.04
CA ALA A 125 -8.41 10.57 14.60
C ALA A 125 -7.37 9.67 13.91
N ILE A 126 -7.81 8.84 12.94
CA ILE A 126 -6.95 8.12 12.01
C ILE A 126 -7.09 8.78 10.64
N HIS A 127 -6.00 9.38 10.16
CA HIS A 127 -5.96 10.14 8.92
C HIS A 127 -5.32 9.31 7.79
N ALA A 128 -6.05 9.07 6.70
CA ALA A 128 -5.52 8.49 5.46
C ALA A 128 -5.61 9.46 4.26
N MET A 129 -5.95 10.73 4.52
CA MET A 129 -5.98 11.80 3.53
C MET A 129 -5.49 13.13 4.11
N PRO A 130 -5.00 14.07 3.29
CA PRO A 130 -4.76 15.46 3.69
C PRO A 130 -6.09 16.14 4.16
N ALA A 131 -6.10 17.18 5.03
CA ALA A 131 -4.90 17.73 5.63
C ALA A 131 -4.52 16.91 6.87
N PHE A 132 -3.20 16.65 6.99
CA PHE A 132 -2.65 16.01 8.19
C PHE A 132 -2.35 17.09 9.26
N PRO A 133 -2.38 16.73 10.55
CA PRO A 133 -2.04 17.67 11.63
C PRO A 133 -0.62 18.24 11.50
N GLN A 134 0.30 17.45 10.93
CA GLN A 134 1.65 17.88 10.54
C GLN A 134 1.92 17.41 9.11
N GLY A 135 2.16 18.34 8.20
CA GLY A 135 2.17 18.10 6.75
C GLY A 135 3.56 17.98 6.10
N GLU A 136 4.67 18.07 6.86
CA GLU A 136 6.00 17.89 6.29
C GLU A 136 6.18 16.47 5.79
N THR A 137 6.65 16.33 4.54
CA THR A 137 6.84 15.04 3.88
C THR A 137 8.32 14.83 3.55
N LEU A 138 8.88 13.70 3.98
CA LEU A 138 10.16 13.20 3.56
C LEU A 138 9.96 12.40 2.26
N ARG A 139 10.67 12.76 1.20
CA ARG A 139 10.57 12.13 -0.13
C ARG A 139 11.93 11.64 -0.58
N PHE A 140 11.97 10.49 -1.25
CA PHE A 140 13.19 9.82 -1.70
C PHE A 140 13.11 9.47 -3.18
N GLY A 141 13.52 10.42 -4.01
CA GLY A 141 13.52 10.33 -5.48
C GLY A 141 12.34 11.03 -6.15
N THR A 142 12.31 10.89 -7.46
CA THR A 142 11.31 11.51 -8.36
C THR A 142 10.83 10.45 -9.36
N ARG A 143 10.07 9.46 -8.89
CA ARG A 143 9.57 8.37 -9.73
C ARG A 143 8.17 8.69 -10.20
N LEU A 144 8.05 9.12 -11.43
CA LEU A 144 6.77 9.28 -12.09
C LEU A 144 6.38 7.96 -12.75
N SER A 145 5.13 7.60 -12.61
CA SER A 145 4.55 6.41 -13.19
C SER A 145 3.31 6.75 -14.01
N ALA A 146 3.00 5.93 -14.97
CA ALA A 146 1.77 5.98 -15.73
C ALA A 146 1.23 4.58 -15.97
N THR A 147 -0.05 4.46 -16.25
CA THR A 147 -0.70 3.18 -16.57
C THR A 147 -1.28 3.18 -17.97
N ALA A 148 -1.35 1.99 -18.56
CA ALA A 148 -2.04 1.77 -19.81
C ALA A 148 -2.90 0.50 -19.75
N ARG A 149 -4.03 0.50 -20.46
CA ARG A 149 -4.78 -0.71 -20.79
C ARG A 149 -4.11 -1.37 -21.98
N VAL A 150 -4.01 -2.70 -21.95
CA VAL A 150 -3.31 -3.47 -22.97
C VAL A 150 -4.18 -4.63 -23.42
N THR A 151 -4.27 -4.86 -24.74
CA THR A 151 -4.74 -6.13 -25.31
C THR A 151 -3.55 -7.03 -25.55
N LEU A 152 -3.60 -8.26 -25.08
CA LEU A 152 -2.56 -9.25 -25.25
C LEU A 152 -2.74 -10.02 -26.58
N LYS A 153 -1.63 -10.43 -27.20
CA LYS A 153 -1.66 -11.19 -28.47
C LYS A 153 -2.08 -12.65 -28.33
N ALA A 154 -2.02 -13.24 -27.15
CA ALA A 154 -2.34 -14.65 -26.94
C ALA A 154 -2.95 -14.90 -25.55
N ASP A 155 -4.05 -15.67 -25.49
CA ASP A 155 -4.74 -16.04 -24.25
C ASP A 155 -3.90 -16.92 -23.31
N ALA A 156 -2.92 -17.67 -23.87
CA ALA A 156 -2.00 -18.53 -23.09
C ALA A 156 -1.18 -17.76 -22.04
N LEU A 157 -1.17 -16.43 -22.10
CA LEU A 157 -0.45 -15.56 -21.17
C LEU A 157 -1.28 -15.16 -19.94
N ALA A 158 -2.52 -15.57 -19.83
CA ALA A 158 -3.47 -15.12 -18.81
C ALA A 158 -3.04 -15.37 -17.33
N HIS A 159 -2.15 -16.34 -17.11
CA HIS A 159 -1.69 -16.73 -15.78
C HIS A 159 -0.24 -16.29 -15.46
N THR A 160 0.33 -15.46 -16.31
CA THR A 160 1.72 -14.98 -16.16
C THR A 160 1.74 -13.47 -16.07
N CYS A 161 2.50 -12.90 -15.12
CA CYS A 161 2.83 -11.48 -15.10
C CYS A 161 4.30 -11.26 -15.48
N TRP A 162 4.62 -10.07 -16.00
CA TRP A 162 5.97 -9.75 -16.50
C TRP A 162 6.48 -8.46 -15.87
N ILE A 163 7.77 -8.48 -15.55
CA ILE A 163 8.49 -7.30 -15.08
C ILE A 163 9.75 -7.17 -15.95
N GLU A 164 9.95 -6.00 -16.52
CA GLU A 164 11.11 -5.72 -17.40
C GLU A 164 11.72 -4.36 -17.10
N ALA A 165 13.04 -4.35 -16.88
CA ALA A 165 13.83 -3.13 -16.81
C ALA A 165 14.28 -2.73 -18.23
N VAL A 166 14.16 -1.43 -18.55
CA VAL A 166 14.62 -0.79 -19.78
C VAL A 166 15.49 0.43 -19.43
N ASP A 167 16.13 1.06 -20.41
CA ASP A 167 17.12 2.13 -20.15
C ASP A 167 16.56 3.31 -19.34
N ALA A 168 15.31 3.70 -19.56
CA ALA A 168 14.68 4.87 -18.93
C ALA A 168 13.75 4.53 -17.75
N GLY A 169 13.65 3.26 -17.35
CA GLY A 169 12.71 2.85 -16.30
C GLY A 169 12.40 1.37 -16.32
N TRP A 170 11.19 1.01 -15.88
CA TRP A 170 10.76 -0.38 -15.87
C TRP A 170 9.26 -0.51 -16.06
N LEU A 171 8.84 -1.69 -16.47
CA LEU A 171 7.47 -2.06 -16.79
C LEU A 171 7.00 -3.21 -15.93
N PHE A 172 5.72 -3.19 -15.57
CA PHE A 172 5.03 -4.30 -14.96
C PHE A 172 3.72 -4.56 -15.69
N LEU A 173 3.60 -5.72 -16.33
CA LEU A 173 2.43 -6.16 -17.09
C LEU A 173 1.66 -7.21 -16.29
N ILE A 174 0.39 -6.92 -15.97
CA ILE A 174 -0.49 -7.75 -15.15
C ILE A 174 -1.73 -8.10 -15.97
N PRO A 175 -1.88 -9.37 -16.42
CA PRO A 175 -3.11 -9.84 -17.08
C PRO A 175 -4.31 -9.80 -16.14
N ASP A 176 -5.49 -9.53 -16.70
CA ASP A 176 -6.75 -9.57 -15.96
C ASP A 176 -7.51 -10.91 -16.12
N GLY A 177 -6.93 -11.88 -16.83
CA GLY A 177 -7.51 -13.19 -17.07
C GLY A 177 -8.43 -13.30 -18.28
N PHE A 178 -8.67 -12.20 -19.02
CA PHE A 178 -9.63 -12.13 -20.13
C PHE A 178 -9.04 -11.61 -21.44
N GLY A 179 -7.74 -11.89 -21.68
CA GLY A 179 -7.02 -11.40 -22.87
C GLY A 179 -6.66 -9.91 -22.80
N GLN A 180 -6.96 -9.26 -21.71
CA GLN A 180 -6.57 -7.88 -21.41
C GLN A 180 -5.54 -7.87 -20.29
N ALA A 181 -4.80 -6.78 -20.20
CA ALA A 181 -3.83 -6.57 -19.14
C ALA A 181 -3.73 -5.09 -18.75
N TRP A 182 -3.11 -4.85 -17.63
CA TRP A 182 -2.68 -3.53 -17.22
C TRP A 182 -1.17 -3.43 -17.24
N LEU A 183 -0.66 -2.35 -17.81
CA LEU A 183 0.75 -2.02 -17.82
C LEU A 183 1.00 -0.83 -16.88
N LEU A 184 1.84 -1.04 -15.88
CA LEU A 184 2.45 0.04 -15.11
C LEU A 184 3.80 0.35 -15.73
N ALA A 185 4.04 1.61 -16.08
CA ALA A 185 5.31 2.15 -16.54
C ALA A 185 5.87 3.10 -15.50
N VAL A 186 7.09 2.87 -15.05
CA VAL A 186 7.80 3.69 -14.06
C VAL A 186 9.04 4.28 -14.69
N GLY A 187 9.17 5.61 -14.68
CA GLY A 187 10.28 6.36 -15.25
C GLY A 187 10.01 7.01 -16.60
N GLY A 188 8.93 6.60 -17.29
CA GLY A 188 8.62 7.13 -18.61
C GLY A 188 7.18 6.89 -19.05
N ASP A 189 6.91 7.27 -20.28
CA ASP A 189 5.63 7.04 -20.96
C ASP A 189 5.45 5.54 -21.26
N PRO A 190 4.26 4.95 -21.04
CA PRO A 190 4.02 3.52 -21.26
C PRO A 190 4.32 3.04 -22.69
N GLN A 191 3.97 3.84 -23.70
CA GLN A 191 4.18 3.47 -25.08
C GLN A 191 5.67 3.48 -25.45
N THR A 192 6.39 4.51 -25.00
CA THR A 192 7.82 4.64 -25.22
C THR A 192 8.59 3.50 -24.55
N LEU A 193 8.32 3.24 -23.26
CA LEU A 193 9.02 2.16 -22.55
C LEU A 193 8.68 0.78 -23.11
N ALA A 194 7.43 0.55 -23.58
CA ALA A 194 7.03 -0.72 -24.19
C ALA A 194 7.73 -0.98 -25.55
N GLN A 195 8.04 0.07 -26.32
CA GLN A 195 8.83 -0.06 -27.56
C GLN A 195 10.26 -0.50 -27.29
N ASP A 196 10.83 -0.08 -26.16
CA ASP A 196 12.20 -0.41 -25.74
C ASP A 196 12.27 -1.73 -24.95
N ALA A 197 11.14 -2.42 -24.74
CA ALA A 197 11.03 -3.62 -23.93
C ALA A 197 10.97 -4.90 -24.79
N PRO A 198 12.11 -5.59 -25.02
CA PRO A 198 12.14 -6.79 -25.85
C PRO A 198 11.38 -8.00 -25.30
N LEU A 199 11.08 -8.03 -24.00
CA LEU A 199 10.26 -9.09 -23.39
C LEU A 199 8.77 -8.74 -23.43
N ILE A 200 8.37 -7.57 -22.93
CA ILE A 200 6.98 -7.16 -22.78
C ILE A 200 6.39 -6.62 -24.10
N GLY A 201 7.16 -5.81 -24.86
CA GLY A 201 6.66 -5.19 -26.08
C GLY A 201 6.06 -6.16 -27.10
N PRO A 202 6.69 -7.32 -27.41
CA PRO A 202 6.12 -8.32 -28.34
C PRO A 202 4.82 -8.94 -27.88
N LEU A 203 4.46 -8.90 -26.60
CA LEU A 203 3.21 -9.47 -26.06
C LEU A 203 2.01 -8.56 -26.30
N ILE A 204 2.24 -7.28 -26.57
CA ILE A 204 1.22 -6.26 -26.69
C ILE A 204 0.67 -6.23 -28.14
N GLU A 205 -0.65 -6.30 -28.27
CA GLU A 205 -1.34 -6.05 -29.54
C GLU A 205 -1.77 -4.58 -29.64
N THR A 206 -2.43 -4.06 -28.60
CA THR A 206 -2.80 -2.65 -28.48
C THR A 206 -2.46 -2.11 -27.11
N LEU A 207 -2.12 -0.82 -27.04
CA LEU A 207 -1.80 -0.11 -25.81
C LEU A 207 -2.54 1.22 -25.79
N GLU A 208 -3.37 1.43 -24.75
CA GLU A 208 -4.14 2.64 -24.54
C GLU A 208 -3.75 3.27 -23.20
N PRO A 209 -3.02 4.41 -23.21
CA PRO A 209 -2.66 5.12 -21.98
C PRO A 209 -3.91 5.53 -21.19
N THR A 210 -3.91 5.32 -19.87
CA THR A 210 -5.04 5.62 -19.00
C THR A 210 -4.66 6.66 -17.96
N GLY A 211 -5.30 7.82 -18.02
CA GLY A 211 -5.06 8.90 -17.05
C GLY A 211 -3.73 9.63 -17.28
N GLY A 212 -3.30 10.37 -16.27
CA GLY A 212 -2.04 11.11 -16.26
C GLY A 212 -0.96 10.39 -15.46
N GLN A 213 0.22 11.01 -15.41
CA GLN A 213 1.31 10.54 -14.55
C GLN A 213 0.97 10.77 -13.07
N PHE A 214 1.48 9.88 -12.23
CA PHE A 214 1.38 9.96 -10.78
C PHE A 214 2.71 9.59 -10.13
N ASP A 215 2.89 10.08 -8.90
CA ASP A 215 4.13 9.93 -8.17
C ASP A 215 4.15 8.62 -7.37
N THR A 216 5.12 7.77 -7.66
CA THR A 216 5.41 6.52 -6.97
C THR A 216 6.72 6.56 -6.17
N SER A 217 7.29 7.75 -5.95
CA SER A 217 8.47 7.88 -5.11
C SER A 217 8.17 7.44 -3.67
N PRO A 218 9.06 6.68 -3.02
CA PRO A 218 8.96 6.41 -1.59
C PRO A 218 8.91 7.72 -0.81
N ARG A 219 7.96 7.83 0.09
CA ARG A 219 7.78 9.03 0.93
C ARG A 219 7.05 8.69 2.21
N MET A 220 7.19 9.54 3.20
CA MET A 220 6.42 9.48 4.44
C MET A 220 6.27 10.87 5.04
N LEU A 221 5.24 11.08 5.84
CA LEU A 221 5.15 12.24 6.71
C LEU A 221 6.30 12.20 7.72
N ALA A 222 6.89 13.36 8.00
CA ALA A 222 7.95 13.47 9.02
C ALA A 222 7.46 13.02 10.40
N GLN A 223 6.16 13.18 10.67
CA GLN A 223 5.49 12.65 11.85
C GLN A 223 4.23 11.90 11.42
N LEU A 224 4.08 10.64 11.87
CA LEU A 224 2.97 9.75 11.53
C LEU A 224 1.96 9.58 12.68
N ALA A 225 2.25 10.12 13.85
CA ALA A 225 1.41 10.00 15.03
C ALA A 225 1.60 11.15 15.99
N GLY A 226 0.59 11.46 16.78
CA GLY A 226 0.58 12.33 17.93
C GLY A 226 -0.30 11.78 19.03
N ASP A 227 -0.51 12.52 20.09
CA ASP A 227 -1.25 12.04 21.28
C ASP A 227 -2.71 11.70 20.98
N SER A 228 -3.30 12.33 19.97
CA SER A 228 -4.72 12.17 19.60
C SER A 228 -4.92 11.82 18.12
N TRP A 229 -3.88 11.44 17.38
CA TRP A 229 -4.01 11.12 15.97
C TRP A 229 -2.94 10.16 15.46
N LEU A 230 -3.30 9.41 14.42
CA LEU A 230 -2.41 8.59 13.59
C LEU A 230 -2.62 8.94 12.12
N ALA A 231 -1.58 8.77 11.31
CA ALA A 231 -1.67 8.84 9.86
C ALA A 231 -1.28 7.51 9.23
N CYS A 232 -2.07 7.02 8.27
CA CYS A 232 -1.85 5.76 7.56
C CYS A 232 -2.19 5.88 6.07
N GLY A 233 -1.93 4.83 5.32
CA GLY A 233 -2.22 4.73 3.89
C GLY A 233 -1.28 5.57 3.02
N THR A 234 -1.45 5.45 1.71
CA THR A 234 -0.52 5.97 0.69
C THR A 234 -0.28 7.49 0.74
N SER A 235 -1.21 8.25 1.33
CA SER A 235 -1.02 9.69 1.53
C SER A 235 -0.07 10.01 2.69
N ALA A 236 0.01 9.15 3.70
CA ALA A 236 0.88 9.31 4.87
C ALA A 236 2.24 8.65 4.68
N ILE A 237 2.24 7.44 4.13
CA ILE A 237 3.45 6.68 3.81
C ILE A 237 3.24 5.91 2.51
N ALA A 238 4.12 6.10 1.54
CA ALA A 238 4.07 5.45 0.24
C ALA A 238 5.35 4.69 -0.05
N PHE A 239 5.18 3.49 -0.58
CA PHE A 239 6.24 2.58 -0.96
C PHE A 239 6.36 2.52 -2.48
N ASP A 240 7.56 2.24 -2.95
CA ASP A 240 7.84 2.01 -4.36
C ASP A 240 7.12 0.74 -4.84
N PRO A 241 6.44 0.75 -5.98
CA PRO A 241 5.75 -0.43 -6.51
C PRO A 241 6.68 -1.60 -6.87
N ILE A 242 7.99 -1.39 -6.94
CA ILE A 242 8.97 -2.43 -7.30
C ILE A 242 8.92 -3.67 -6.38
N CYS A 243 8.53 -3.50 -5.12
CA CYS A 243 8.41 -4.60 -4.17
C CYS A 243 7.04 -5.30 -4.20
N GLY A 244 6.03 -4.73 -4.85
CA GLY A 244 4.73 -5.35 -5.09
C GLY A 244 3.87 -5.66 -3.86
N ASP A 245 4.12 -5.05 -2.69
CA ASP A 245 3.45 -5.37 -1.41
C ASP A 245 2.59 -4.22 -0.84
N GLY A 246 2.23 -3.24 -1.66
CA GLY A 246 1.56 -2.01 -1.19
C GLY A 246 0.23 -2.26 -0.47
N THR A 247 -0.59 -3.20 -0.93
CA THR A 247 -1.88 -3.53 -0.32
C THR A 247 -1.71 -4.23 1.02
N ALA A 248 -0.80 -5.20 1.14
CA ALA A 248 -0.50 -5.85 2.41
C ALA A 248 0.11 -4.87 3.41
N GLN A 249 0.95 -3.94 2.93
CA GLN A 249 1.49 -2.89 3.79
C GLN A 249 0.39 -1.98 4.32
N ALA A 250 -0.55 -1.55 3.48
CA ALA A 250 -1.71 -0.76 3.91
C ALA A 250 -2.57 -1.52 4.94
N ALA A 251 -2.77 -2.83 4.77
CA ALA A 251 -3.47 -3.65 5.76
C ALA A 251 -2.71 -3.69 7.10
N ARG A 252 -1.37 -3.88 7.08
CA ARG A 252 -0.54 -3.84 8.30
C ARG A 252 -0.60 -2.49 9.02
N GLU A 253 -0.67 -1.38 8.27
CA GLU A 253 -0.86 -0.04 8.84
C GLU A 253 -2.21 0.07 9.55
N GLY A 254 -3.28 -0.43 8.94
CA GLY A 254 -4.61 -0.47 9.55
C GLY A 254 -4.68 -1.35 10.80
N ILE A 255 -4.04 -2.52 10.77
CA ILE A 255 -3.89 -3.40 11.93
C ILE A 255 -3.20 -2.66 13.08
N LEU A 256 -2.05 -2.03 12.78
CA LEU A 256 -1.28 -1.31 13.78
C LEU A 256 -2.06 -0.13 14.35
N ALA A 257 -2.79 0.61 13.50
CA ALA A 257 -3.63 1.73 13.93
C ALA A 257 -4.75 1.28 14.88
N ALA A 258 -5.47 0.20 14.55
CA ALA A 258 -6.50 -0.36 15.42
C ALA A 258 -5.91 -0.89 16.75
N ALA A 259 -4.76 -1.54 16.68
CA ALA A 259 -4.07 -2.05 17.87
C ALA A 259 -3.60 -0.93 18.83
N VAL A 260 -3.17 0.23 18.28
CA VAL A 260 -2.88 1.43 19.08
C VAL A 260 -4.13 1.93 19.80
N ILE A 261 -5.27 2.02 19.12
CA ILE A 261 -6.55 2.42 19.76
C ILE A 261 -6.92 1.45 20.87
N GLY A 262 -6.81 0.15 20.64
CA GLY A 262 -7.05 -0.87 21.68
C GLY A 262 -6.14 -0.72 22.89
N ALA A 263 -4.86 -0.39 22.68
CA ALA A 263 -3.89 -0.15 23.76
C ALA A 263 -4.20 1.14 24.54
N LEU A 264 -4.60 2.22 23.85
CA LEU A 264 -5.06 3.47 24.49
C LEU A 264 -6.29 3.22 25.37
N ALA A 265 -7.24 2.42 24.90
CA ALA A 265 -8.44 2.07 25.68
C ALA A 265 -8.10 1.25 26.95
N ARG A 266 -7.00 0.50 26.93
CA ARG A 266 -6.47 -0.20 28.11
C ARG A 266 -5.66 0.68 29.05
N GLY A 267 -5.50 1.98 28.74
CA GLY A 267 -4.80 2.96 29.60
C GLY A 267 -3.30 3.08 29.32
N GLU A 268 -2.81 2.58 28.17
CA GLU A 268 -1.44 2.81 27.77
C GLU A 268 -1.19 4.29 27.44
N GLU A 269 0.02 4.77 27.68
CA GLU A 269 0.37 6.17 27.53
C GLU A 269 0.44 6.59 26.05
N PRO A 270 -0.30 7.67 25.63
CA PRO A 270 -0.42 8.07 24.23
C PRO A 270 0.92 8.37 23.55
N GLY A 271 1.83 9.08 24.20
CA GLY A 271 3.15 9.44 23.66
C GLY A 271 4.04 8.22 23.39
N LEU A 272 3.97 7.18 24.25
CA LEU A 272 4.68 5.93 24.02
C LEU A 272 4.12 5.15 22.81
N LEU A 273 2.81 5.13 22.68
CA LEU A 273 2.14 4.48 21.54
C LEU A 273 2.37 5.23 20.22
N ALA A 274 2.32 6.57 20.25
CA ALA A 274 2.64 7.40 19.07
C ALA A 274 4.09 7.17 18.61
N THR A 275 5.05 7.13 19.56
CA THR A 275 6.46 6.83 19.28
C THR A 275 6.61 5.43 18.69
N HIS A 276 5.93 4.43 19.25
CA HIS A 276 5.97 3.06 18.79
C HIS A 276 5.39 2.93 17.36
N TYR A 277 4.22 3.53 17.10
CA TYR A 277 3.59 3.57 15.78
C TYR A 277 4.53 4.17 14.73
N HIS A 278 5.06 5.37 15.02
CA HIS A 278 5.99 6.05 14.13
C HIS A 278 7.25 5.22 13.86
N SER A 279 7.84 4.62 14.89
CA SER A 279 9.07 3.82 14.75
C SER A 279 8.88 2.58 13.88
N LEU A 280 7.75 1.88 13.99
CA LEU A 280 7.46 0.70 13.17
C LEU A 280 7.26 1.05 11.71
N LEU A 281 6.54 2.13 11.40
CA LEU A 281 6.33 2.56 10.02
C LEU A 281 7.62 3.11 9.40
N LEU A 282 8.43 3.85 10.16
CA LEU A 282 9.76 4.29 9.72
C LEU A 282 10.68 3.09 9.45
N ALA A 283 10.66 2.06 10.31
CA ALA A 283 11.40 0.82 10.08
C ALA A 283 10.94 0.07 8.83
N SER A 284 9.62 0.05 8.57
CA SER A 284 9.05 -0.54 7.34
C SER A 284 9.53 0.19 6.10
N LEU A 285 9.53 1.52 6.08
CA LEU A 285 10.03 2.30 4.95
C LEU A 285 11.55 2.10 4.77
N ARG A 286 12.33 2.11 5.86
CA ARG A 286 13.75 1.82 5.81
C ARG A 286 14.03 0.45 5.19
N ARG A 287 13.30 -0.59 5.62
CA ARG A 287 13.43 -1.94 5.06
C ARG A 287 13.08 -1.96 3.57
N HIS A 288 12.01 -1.28 3.17
CA HIS A 288 11.61 -1.17 1.78
C HIS A 288 12.71 -0.50 0.92
N LEU A 289 13.26 0.62 1.37
CA LEU A 289 14.38 1.29 0.69
C LEU A 289 15.59 0.35 0.57
N GLN A 290 15.93 -0.38 1.61
CA GLN A 290 17.01 -1.37 1.61
C GLN A 290 16.77 -2.47 0.57
N LEU A 291 15.56 -3.01 0.48
CA LEU A 291 15.19 -4.05 -0.46
C LEU A 291 15.15 -3.55 -1.91
N SER A 292 14.86 -2.27 -2.13
CA SER A 292 14.83 -1.68 -3.48
C SER A 292 16.22 -1.37 -4.04
N LEU A 293 17.24 -1.18 -3.20
CA LEU A 293 18.59 -0.82 -3.62
C LEU A 293 19.18 -1.73 -4.71
N PRO A 294 19.19 -3.08 -4.56
CA PRO A 294 19.77 -3.96 -5.58
C PRO A 294 19.03 -3.88 -6.92
N PHE A 295 17.72 -3.61 -6.91
CA PHE A 295 16.96 -3.43 -8.15
C PHE A 295 17.40 -2.18 -8.88
N TYR A 296 17.50 -1.04 -8.19
CA TYR A 296 17.94 0.21 -8.81
C TYR A 296 19.43 0.21 -9.17
N ALA A 297 20.26 -0.52 -8.44
CA ALA A 297 21.67 -0.67 -8.78
C ALA A 297 21.92 -1.49 -10.06
N ASN A 298 21.01 -2.42 -10.40
CA ASN A 298 21.22 -3.39 -11.48
C ASN A 298 20.15 -3.32 -12.58
N GLY A 299 19.24 -2.33 -12.57
CA GLY A 299 18.15 -2.25 -13.54
C GLY A 299 18.61 -1.75 -14.92
N GLY A 300 19.56 -0.83 -14.95
CA GLY A 300 20.12 -0.27 -16.17
C GLY A 300 21.31 0.65 -15.91
N ALA A 301 22.00 1.06 -16.98
CA ALA A 301 23.16 1.95 -16.93
C ALA A 301 22.79 3.42 -17.17
N GLY A 302 21.53 3.72 -17.47
CA GLY A 302 21.05 5.06 -17.79
C GLY A 302 21.07 6.01 -16.59
N ARG A 303 21.07 7.31 -16.88
CA ARG A 303 21.06 8.37 -15.85
C ARG A 303 19.90 8.21 -14.86
N TRP A 304 18.73 7.83 -15.34
CA TRP A 304 17.54 7.62 -14.50
C TRP A 304 17.80 6.58 -13.39
N TRP A 305 18.42 5.45 -13.72
CA TRP A 305 18.76 4.39 -12.76
C TRP A 305 19.72 4.87 -11.69
N HIS A 306 20.77 5.60 -12.08
CA HIS A 306 21.73 6.17 -11.14
C HIS A 306 21.08 7.17 -10.17
N GLU A 307 20.19 8.02 -10.67
CA GLU A 307 19.47 8.99 -9.85
C GLU A 307 18.53 8.29 -8.86
N GLN A 308 17.80 7.25 -9.31
CA GLN A 308 16.90 6.52 -8.42
C GLN A 308 17.65 5.68 -7.39
N TYR A 309 18.78 5.08 -7.76
CA TYR A 309 19.65 4.38 -6.82
C TYR A 309 20.21 5.33 -5.75
N ALA A 310 20.74 6.49 -6.17
CA ALA A 310 21.28 7.49 -5.25
C ALA A 310 20.20 7.97 -4.26
N ALA A 311 19.00 8.24 -4.73
CA ALA A 311 17.88 8.66 -3.89
C ALA A 311 17.40 7.56 -2.92
N ALA A 312 17.36 6.30 -3.36
CA ALA A 312 17.02 5.17 -2.49
C ALA A 312 18.07 4.96 -1.40
N ARG A 313 19.36 5.11 -1.74
CA ARG A 313 20.47 5.02 -0.79
C ARG A 313 20.42 6.15 0.24
N GLU A 314 20.26 7.40 -0.20
CA GLU A 314 20.09 8.55 0.70
C GLU A 314 18.90 8.34 1.65
N GLY A 315 17.77 7.87 1.11
CA GLY A 315 16.58 7.55 1.90
C GLY A 315 16.86 6.47 2.95
N TYR A 316 17.56 5.41 2.59
CA TYR A 316 17.96 4.35 3.51
C TYR A 316 18.88 4.87 4.63
N GLU A 317 19.89 5.67 4.30
CA GLU A 317 20.81 6.26 5.25
C GLU A 317 20.09 7.24 6.20
N ARG A 318 19.23 8.10 5.65
CA ARG A 318 18.42 9.07 6.42
C ARG A 318 17.44 8.36 7.36
N THR A 319 16.69 7.38 6.88
CA THR A 319 15.74 6.64 7.72
C THR A 319 16.46 5.80 8.79
N THR A 320 17.65 5.27 8.51
CA THR A 320 18.50 4.59 9.49
C THR A 320 18.93 5.56 10.60
N THR A 321 19.36 6.77 10.24
CA THR A 321 19.77 7.81 11.21
C THR A 321 18.59 8.28 12.07
N LEU A 322 17.40 8.42 11.47
CA LEU A 322 16.20 8.80 12.20
C LEU A 322 15.79 7.70 13.20
N LEU A 323 15.78 6.44 12.72
CA LEU A 323 15.40 5.30 13.56
C LEU A 323 16.36 5.10 14.74
N ALA A 324 17.65 5.33 14.54
CA ALA A 324 18.66 5.23 15.62
C ALA A 324 18.49 6.26 16.75
N LYS A 325 17.70 7.32 16.52
CA LYS A 325 17.39 8.34 17.54
C LYS A 325 16.13 8.00 18.35
N LEU A 326 15.35 7.04 17.90
CA LEU A 326 14.13 6.62 18.58
C LEU A 326 14.46 5.58 19.67
N PRO A 327 13.70 5.55 20.77
CA PRO A 327 13.86 4.53 21.80
C PRO A 327 13.53 3.14 21.24
N GLU A 328 14.04 2.10 21.89
CA GLU A 328 13.67 0.74 21.55
C GLU A 328 12.16 0.52 21.68
N PRO A 329 11.56 -0.28 20.78
CA PRO A 329 10.13 -0.57 20.81
C PRO A 329 9.74 -1.26 22.12
N ARG A 330 8.80 -0.67 22.86
CA ARG A 330 8.29 -1.20 24.13
C ARG A 330 7.12 -2.18 23.97
N PHE A 331 6.52 -2.20 22.79
CA PHE A 331 5.37 -3.05 22.48
C PHE A 331 5.73 -4.08 21.41
N ALA A 332 4.94 -5.14 21.34
CA ALA A 332 4.93 -6.11 20.26
C ALA A 332 3.48 -6.36 19.82
N LEU A 333 3.29 -6.64 18.53
CA LEU A 333 1.98 -7.04 18.01
C LEU A 333 1.80 -8.55 18.22
N HIS A 334 0.75 -8.94 18.92
CA HIS A 334 0.30 -10.31 19.09
C HIS A 334 -1.10 -10.46 18.48
N GLY A 335 -1.22 -11.16 17.36
CA GLY A 335 -2.42 -11.12 16.54
C GLY A 335 -2.71 -9.70 16.09
N PHE A 336 -3.82 -9.13 16.56
CA PHE A 336 -4.22 -7.75 16.27
C PHE A 336 -4.11 -6.81 17.48
N ASP A 337 -3.45 -7.24 18.56
CA ASP A 337 -3.28 -6.46 19.79
C ASP A 337 -1.82 -6.04 20.03
N LEU A 338 -1.63 -4.83 20.57
CA LEU A 338 -0.34 -4.40 21.11
C LEU A 338 -0.21 -4.82 22.57
N VAL A 339 0.85 -5.53 22.91
CA VAL A 339 1.21 -5.93 24.28
C VAL A 339 2.58 -5.40 24.63
N ARG A 340 2.83 -5.11 25.90
CA ARG A 340 4.17 -4.72 26.37
C ARG A 340 5.14 -5.91 26.23
N ARG A 341 6.38 -5.64 25.81
CA ARG A 341 7.40 -6.69 25.60
C ARG A 341 7.82 -7.40 26.88
N ASP A 342 7.75 -6.72 28.02
CA ASP A 342 7.98 -7.29 29.35
C ASP A 342 6.86 -8.20 29.84
N GLN A 343 5.68 -8.17 29.19
CA GLN A 343 4.53 -9.03 29.46
C GLN A 343 4.35 -10.13 28.40
N ALA A 344 5.16 -10.12 27.34
CA ALA A 344 5.05 -11.02 26.19
C ALA A 344 5.98 -12.23 26.27
N ALA A 345 6.63 -12.47 27.44
CA ALA A 345 7.55 -13.59 27.71
C ALA A 345 6.84 -14.80 28.32
#